data_0f6f14bbc297ed49b3fbb94060e82cc8
#
_entry.id   0f6f14bbc297ed49b3fbb94060e82cc8
#
_cell.length_a   1.000
_cell.length_b   1.000
_cell.length_c   1.000
_cell.angle_alpha   90.00
_cell.angle_beta   90.00
_cell.angle_gamma   90.00
#
_symmetry.space_group_name_H-M   'P 1'
#
loop_
_entity.id
_entity.type
_entity.pdbx_description
1 polymer ?
#
loop_
_entity_poly.entity_id
_entity_poly.type
_entity_poly.pdbx_seq_one_letter_code
_entity_poly.pdbx_strand_id
1 'polypeptide(L)'
;MSYLVGIDIGGTFTDCAIVDRAGKLLTTKVPSTPEDFSRGMMDALGAGAKALGLPLGEFCGDIAFLSHGTTVGTNTIIQKKGARVGLITTKGHEDAIHIMRGSRGYGGRDIRKVVHFPETSKPVPIVPKRLIRGVSERVDCFGEVVVPLNEKEAENAIRALLAEGVQAIAICFLWSFRNPKHELRVRDLVKSISKDVFVTCSVDIAPKWGEYERV
;
A
#
# COMPACT_ATOMS: atom_id res chain seq x y z
N MET A 1 9.48 -18.25 -32.10
CA MET A 1 10.27 -16.99 -32.02
C MET A 1 10.31 -16.59 -30.57
N SER A 2 11.30 -15.79 -30.11
CA SER A 2 11.28 -15.35 -28.70
C SER A 2 11.05 -13.86 -28.65
N TYR A 3 10.12 -13.45 -27.81
CA TYR A 3 9.73 -12.05 -27.59
C TYR A 3 10.12 -11.59 -26.17
N LEU A 4 10.51 -10.34 -26.05
CA LEU A 4 10.56 -9.63 -24.76
C LEU A 4 9.32 -8.74 -24.69
N VAL A 5 8.55 -8.85 -23.61
CA VAL A 5 7.29 -8.14 -23.46
C VAL A 5 7.32 -7.28 -22.21
N GLY A 6 7.00 -6.00 -22.36
CA GLY A 6 6.77 -5.06 -21.26
C GLY A 6 5.32 -4.61 -21.26
N ILE A 7 4.67 -4.63 -20.10
CA ILE A 7 3.29 -4.16 -19.93
C ILE A 7 3.27 -3.06 -18.86
N ASP A 8 2.67 -1.92 -19.19
CA ASP A 8 2.42 -0.84 -18.24
C ASP A 8 0.91 -0.72 -17.98
N ILE A 9 0.51 -1.02 -16.77
CA ILE A 9 -0.89 -0.99 -16.34
C ILE A 9 -1.17 0.36 -15.68
N GLY A 10 -1.72 1.29 -16.46
CA GLY A 10 -2.18 2.59 -15.99
C GLY A 10 -3.62 2.58 -15.51
N GLY A 11 -4.09 3.71 -14.96
CA GLY A 11 -5.47 3.86 -14.50
C GLY A 11 -6.51 3.93 -15.62
N THR A 12 -6.12 4.30 -16.84
CA THR A 12 -7.01 4.51 -17.99
C THR A 12 -6.71 3.56 -19.14
N PHE A 13 -5.42 3.33 -19.41
CA PHE A 13 -4.95 2.46 -20.48
C PHE A 13 -3.88 1.52 -19.96
N THR A 14 -3.81 0.36 -20.61
CA THR A 14 -2.74 -0.61 -20.44
C THR A 14 -1.95 -0.63 -21.75
N ASP A 15 -0.68 -0.30 -21.66
CA ASP A 15 0.26 -0.27 -22.79
C ASP A 15 1.06 -1.57 -22.81
N CYS A 16 1.30 -2.12 -24.01
CA CYS A 16 2.13 -3.30 -24.20
C CYS A 16 3.21 -3.00 -25.25
N ALA A 17 4.46 -3.26 -24.90
CA ALA A 17 5.62 -3.15 -25.77
C ALA A 17 6.19 -4.55 -26.00
N ILE A 18 6.39 -4.93 -27.24
CA ILE A 18 6.89 -6.23 -27.67
C ILE A 18 8.13 -6.01 -28.52
N VAL A 19 9.21 -6.66 -28.14
CA VAL A 19 10.47 -6.62 -28.89
C VAL A 19 10.78 -8.02 -29.38
N ASP A 20 11.00 -8.17 -30.70
CA ASP A 20 11.44 -9.41 -31.30
C ASP A 20 12.98 -9.60 -31.27
N ARG A 21 13.49 -10.76 -31.73
CA ARG A 21 14.93 -11.03 -31.75
C ARG A 21 15.72 -10.12 -32.68
N ALA A 22 15.08 -9.50 -33.65
CA ALA A 22 15.74 -8.53 -34.56
C ALA A 22 15.77 -7.11 -33.94
N GLY A 23 15.24 -6.93 -32.75
CA GLY A 23 15.14 -5.64 -32.07
C GLY A 23 13.97 -4.76 -32.56
N LYS A 24 13.07 -5.31 -33.36
CA LYS A 24 11.90 -4.57 -33.83
C LYS A 24 10.90 -4.41 -32.68
N LEU A 25 10.52 -3.16 -32.42
CA LEU A 25 9.55 -2.79 -31.41
C LEU A 25 8.13 -2.70 -32.01
N LEU A 26 7.19 -3.36 -31.38
CA LEU A 26 5.76 -3.20 -31.60
C LEU A 26 5.12 -2.70 -30.31
N THR A 27 4.25 -1.72 -30.40
CA THR A 27 3.49 -1.22 -29.24
C THR A 27 1.99 -1.32 -29.49
N THR A 28 1.25 -1.73 -28.48
CA THR A 28 -0.21 -1.74 -28.49
C THR A 28 -0.75 -1.10 -27.22
N LYS A 29 -1.97 -0.62 -27.29
CA LYS A 29 -2.65 0.05 -26.18
C LYS A 29 -4.10 -0.42 -26.14
N VAL A 30 -4.57 -0.76 -24.93
CA VAL A 30 -5.98 -1.13 -24.65
C VAL A 30 -6.52 -0.35 -23.45
N PRO A 31 -7.83 -0.16 -23.32
CA PRO A 31 -8.41 0.38 -22.10
C PRO A 31 -8.06 -0.50 -20.89
N SER A 32 -7.71 0.11 -19.77
CA SER A 32 -7.53 -0.62 -18.52
C SER A 32 -8.89 -1.09 -17.96
N THR A 33 -8.85 -2.17 -17.20
CA THR A 33 -10.01 -2.75 -16.53
C THR A 33 -9.86 -2.59 -15.01
N PRO A 34 -10.26 -1.43 -14.42
CA PRO A 34 -10.01 -1.13 -12.99
C PRO A 34 -10.62 -2.13 -12.01
N GLU A 35 -11.66 -2.85 -12.42
CA GLU A 35 -12.32 -3.88 -11.61
C GLU A 35 -11.49 -5.17 -11.53
N ASP A 36 -10.71 -5.46 -12.60
CA ASP A 36 -9.80 -6.60 -12.69
C ASP A 36 -8.67 -6.29 -13.69
N PHE A 37 -7.56 -5.82 -13.18
CA PHE A 37 -6.39 -5.47 -14.01
C PHE A 37 -5.77 -6.67 -14.75
N SER A 38 -6.04 -7.90 -14.33
CA SER A 38 -5.56 -9.09 -15.04
C SER A 38 -6.21 -9.22 -16.42
N ARG A 39 -7.46 -8.81 -16.57
CA ARG A 39 -8.15 -8.75 -17.87
C ARG A 39 -7.47 -7.76 -18.80
N GLY A 40 -7.22 -6.53 -18.34
CA GLY A 40 -6.53 -5.52 -19.15
C GLY A 40 -5.16 -5.97 -19.61
N MET A 41 -4.43 -6.71 -18.76
CA MET A 41 -3.16 -7.33 -19.13
C MET A 41 -3.33 -8.38 -20.24
N MET A 42 -4.31 -9.27 -20.11
CA MET A 42 -4.61 -10.29 -21.13
C MET A 42 -5.11 -9.67 -22.44
N ASP A 43 -5.91 -8.63 -22.36
CA ASP A 43 -6.39 -7.88 -23.53
C ASP A 43 -5.21 -7.21 -24.27
N ALA A 44 -4.24 -6.66 -23.53
CA ALA A 44 -3.03 -6.07 -24.09
C ALA A 44 -2.15 -7.12 -24.80
N LEU A 45 -1.96 -8.30 -24.19
CA LEU A 45 -1.28 -9.43 -24.83
C LEU A 45 -2.02 -9.92 -26.09
N GLY A 46 -3.36 -10.00 -26.02
CA GLY A 46 -4.20 -10.36 -27.16
C GLY A 46 -4.09 -9.38 -28.32
N ALA A 47 -4.06 -8.07 -28.03
CA ALA A 47 -3.84 -7.03 -29.03
C ALA A 47 -2.45 -7.15 -29.68
N GLY A 48 -1.43 -7.44 -28.86
CA GLY A 48 -0.07 -7.70 -29.33
C GLY A 48 0.02 -8.92 -30.27
N ALA A 49 -0.56 -10.05 -29.83
CA ALA A 49 -0.61 -11.26 -30.66
C ALA A 49 -1.30 -11.02 -32.00
N LYS A 50 -2.45 -10.34 -31.99
CA LYS A 50 -3.20 -9.96 -33.20
C LYS A 50 -2.36 -9.08 -34.13
N ALA A 51 -1.63 -8.12 -33.60
CA ALA A 51 -0.77 -7.24 -34.39
C ALA A 51 0.43 -7.96 -35.01
N LEU A 52 0.87 -9.07 -34.38
CA LEU A 52 1.89 -9.97 -34.93
C LEU A 52 1.32 -11.03 -35.90
N GLY A 53 -0.02 -11.13 -36.01
CA GLY A 53 -0.68 -12.17 -36.81
C GLY A 53 -0.61 -13.57 -36.20
N LEU A 54 -0.45 -13.67 -34.87
CA LEU A 54 -0.28 -14.93 -34.15
C LEU A 54 -1.50 -15.23 -33.25
N PRO A 55 -1.84 -16.52 -33.05
CA PRO A 55 -2.73 -16.93 -31.99
C PRO A 55 -2.15 -16.55 -30.62
N LEU A 56 -3.01 -16.13 -29.67
CA LEU A 56 -2.57 -15.70 -28.34
C LEU A 56 -1.74 -16.77 -27.61
N GLY A 57 -2.17 -18.03 -27.67
CA GLY A 57 -1.47 -19.15 -27.01
C GLY A 57 -0.05 -19.38 -27.59
N GLU A 58 0.11 -19.27 -28.91
CA GLU A 58 1.41 -19.37 -29.55
C GLU A 58 2.33 -18.20 -29.20
N PHE A 59 1.79 -16.97 -29.24
CA PHE A 59 2.52 -15.77 -28.81
C PHE A 59 2.97 -15.90 -27.35
N CYS A 60 2.07 -16.28 -26.43
CA CYS A 60 2.42 -16.44 -25.02
C CYS A 60 3.49 -17.52 -24.79
N GLY A 61 3.46 -18.62 -25.55
CA GLY A 61 4.48 -19.68 -25.48
C GLY A 61 5.85 -19.24 -26.00
N ASP A 62 5.88 -18.22 -26.84
CA ASP A 62 7.10 -17.66 -27.43
C ASP A 62 7.69 -16.48 -26.60
N ILE A 63 7.04 -16.06 -25.52
CA ILE A 63 7.55 -15.00 -24.64
C ILE A 63 8.72 -15.55 -23.82
N ALA A 64 9.91 -15.02 -24.04
CA ALA A 64 11.12 -15.36 -23.28
C ALA A 64 11.20 -14.61 -21.95
N PHE A 65 10.69 -13.39 -21.91
CA PHE A 65 10.67 -12.55 -20.71
C PHE A 65 9.47 -11.62 -20.75
N LEU A 66 8.74 -11.58 -19.62
CA LEU A 66 7.62 -10.67 -19.42
C LEU A 66 7.87 -9.85 -18.16
N SER A 67 7.79 -8.53 -18.33
CA SER A 67 7.84 -7.58 -17.21
C SER A 67 6.57 -6.76 -17.21
N HIS A 68 6.05 -6.44 -16.02
CA HIS A 68 4.97 -5.48 -15.92
C HIS A 68 5.25 -4.43 -14.86
N GLY A 69 4.84 -3.20 -15.15
CA GLY A 69 4.78 -2.08 -14.20
C GLY A 69 3.33 -1.67 -13.97
N THR A 70 3.08 -0.99 -12.88
CA THR A 70 1.76 -0.44 -12.60
C THR A 70 1.86 0.82 -11.75
N THR A 71 1.00 1.80 -12.03
CA THR A 71 0.81 3.01 -11.21
C THR A 71 -0.45 2.93 -10.36
N VAL A 72 -1.12 1.78 -10.29
CA VAL A 72 -2.39 1.60 -9.57
C VAL A 72 -2.27 2.01 -8.11
N GLY A 73 -1.21 1.55 -7.40
CA GLY A 73 -0.99 1.92 -6.00
C GLY A 73 -0.80 3.42 -5.81
N THR A 74 0.02 4.05 -6.65
CA THR A 74 0.25 5.50 -6.63
C THR A 74 -1.05 6.27 -6.90
N ASN A 75 -1.82 5.84 -7.90
CA ASN A 75 -3.10 6.45 -8.25
C ASN A 75 -4.14 6.30 -7.12
N THR A 76 -4.17 5.15 -6.45
CA THR A 76 -5.02 4.91 -5.28
C THR A 76 -4.74 5.91 -4.16
N ILE A 77 -3.45 6.16 -3.87
CA ILE A 77 -3.02 7.14 -2.84
C ILE A 77 -3.40 8.56 -3.27
N ILE A 78 -3.10 8.96 -4.51
CA ILE A 78 -3.38 10.31 -5.03
C ILE A 78 -4.89 10.58 -5.04
N GLN A 79 -5.68 9.63 -5.50
CA GLN A 79 -7.14 9.75 -5.60
C GLN A 79 -7.85 9.51 -4.27
N LYS A 80 -7.15 9.00 -3.24
CA LYS A 80 -7.71 8.60 -1.94
C LYS A 80 -8.86 7.59 -2.06
N LYS A 81 -8.78 6.70 -3.05
CA LYS A 81 -9.78 5.65 -3.35
C LYS A 81 -9.34 4.27 -2.84
N GLY A 82 -8.56 4.23 -1.78
CA GLY A 82 -8.13 2.98 -1.16
C GLY A 82 -9.18 2.37 -0.23
N ALA A 83 -8.83 1.21 0.32
CA ALA A 83 -9.61 0.56 1.36
C ALA A 83 -9.77 1.46 2.59
N ARG A 84 -10.85 1.28 3.33
CA ARG A 84 -11.04 1.92 4.63
C ARG A 84 -10.14 1.25 5.66
N VAL A 85 -9.06 1.93 6.05
CA VAL A 85 -8.01 1.40 6.91
C VAL A 85 -8.23 1.82 8.36
N GLY A 86 -8.10 0.86 9.30
CA GLY A 86 -7.92 1.12 10.73
C GLY A 86 -6.43 1.01 11.10
N LEU A 87 -5.98 1.80 12.07
CA LEU A 87 -4.61 1.75 12.58
C LEU A 87 -4.62 1.31 14.04
N ILE A 88 -3.78 0.33 14.37
CA ILE A 88 -3.47 -0.05 15.75
C ILE A 88 -2.03 0.37 16.03
N THR A 89 -1.85 1.15 17.08
CA THR A 89 -0.54 1.69 17.48
C THR A 89 -0.31 1.59 18.98
N THR A 90 0.90 1.88 19.44
CA THR A 90 1.21 1.96 20.88
C THR A 90 0.36 3.07 21.52
N LYS A 91 -0.26 2.76 22.65
CA LYS A 91 -1.08 3.70 23.41
C LYS A 91 -0.30 4.97 23.77
N GLY A 92 -0.92 6.13 23.54
CA GLY A 92 -0.29 7.44 23.68
C GLY A 92 0.40 7.95 22.41
N HIS A 93 0.45 7.13 21.33
CA HIS A 93 1.03 7.52 20.03
C HIS A 93 0.01 7.57 18.89
N GLU A 94 -1.29 7.62 19.22
CA GLU A 94 -2.38 7.65 18.24
C GLU A 94 -2.39 8.90 17.37
N ASP A 95 -1.66 9.92 17.76
CA ASP A 95 -1.59 11.20 17.05
C ASP A 95 -0.38 11.33 16.13
N ALA A 96 0.48 10.33 16.03
CA ALA A 96 1.73 10.41 15.26
C ALA A 96 1.49 10.87 13.81
N ILE A 97 0.54 10.27 13.08
CA ILE A 97 0.20 10.67 11.71
C ILE A 97 -0.48 12.03 11.61
N HIS A 98 -1.11 12.51 12.70
CA HIS A 98 -1.75 13.83 12.75
C HIS A 98 -0.77 14.92 13.13
N ILE A 99 0.22 14.63 13.97
CA ILE A 99 1.28 15.56 14.36
C ILE A 99 2.22 15.80 13.18
N MET A 100 2.53 14.76 12.38
CA MET A 100 3.34 14.84 11.14
C MET A 100 4.68 15.53 11.36
N ARG A 101 5.36 15.29 12.50
CA ARG A 101 6.58 16.01 12.91
C ARG A 101 6.44 17.54 12.89
N GLY A 102 5.26 18.07 13.07
CA GLY A 102 4.98 19.50 12.92
C GLY A 102 5.00 19.99 11.48
N SER A 103 5.20 19.10 10.49
CA SER A 103 5.17 19.47 9.07
C SER A 103 3.76 19.92 8.65
N ARG A 104 3.70 20.92 7.79
CA ARG A 104 2.45 21.54 7.31
C ARG A 104 2.20 21.36 5.82
N GLY A 105 2.85 20.40 5.19
CA GLY A 105 2.67 20.16 3.77
C GLY A 105 3.18 21.31 2.90
N TYR A 106 4.40 21.78 3.17
CA TYR A 106 5.02 22.88 2.45
C TYR A 106 5.50 22.54 1.04
N GLY A 107 5.62 21.25 0.74
CA GLY A 107 6.13 20.79 -0.56
C GLY A 107 5.34 21.37 -1.73
N GLY A 108 6.04 22.02 -2.67
CA GLY A 108 5.45 22.56 -3.90
C GLY A 108 4.64 23.85 -3.73
N ARG A 109 4.61 24.46 -2.55
CA ARG A 109 3.93 25.75 -2.33
C ARG A 109 4.88 26.94 -2.42
N ASP A 110 4.37 28.09 -2.88
CA ASP A 110 5.09 29.37 -2.83
C ASP A 110 5.44 29.70 -1.38
N ILE A 111 6.72 30.00 -1.11
CA ILE A 111 7.23 30.31 0.23
C ILE A 111 6.48 31.46 0.88
N ARG A 112 6.02 32.43 0.10
CA ARG A 112 5.23 33.58 0.58
C ARG A 112 3.90 33.17 1.19
N LYS A 113 3.28 32.12 0.66
CA LYS A 113 2.03 31.52 1.20
C LYS A 113 2.30 30.64 2.41
N VAL A 114 3.48 30.04 2.48
CA VAL A 114 3.90 29.17 3.60
C VAL A 114 4.16 29.99 4.86
N VAL A 115 4.69 31.21 4.73
CA VAL A 115 4.93 32.12 5.85
C VAL A 115 3.63 32.62 6.49
N HIS A 116 2.53 32.65 5.74
CA HIS A 116 1.21 33.03 6.25
C HIS A 116 0.55 31.83 6.98
N PHE A 117 0.85 31.72 8.28
CA PHE A 117 0.42 30.60 9.13
C PHE A 117 -1.09 30.27 9.07
N PRO A 118 -2.01 31.25 9.03
CA PRO A 118 -3.45 30.99 8.92
C PRO A 118 -3.87 30.30 7.61
N GLU A 119 -3.08 30.47 6.55
CA GLU A 119 -3.38 29.89 5.23
C GLU A 119 -2.77 28.49 5.04
N THR A 120 -1.99 28.01 6.02
CA THR A 120 -1.37 26.69 5.96
C THR A 120 -2.23 25.65 6.69
N SER A 121 -2.53 24.54 6.02
CA SER A 121 -3.21 23.41 6.61
C SER A 121 -2.37 22.14 6.47
N LYS A 122 -2.48 21.24 7.44
CA LYS A 122 -1.92 19.89 7.32
C LYS A 122 -2.67 19.13 6.24
N PRO A 123 -2.01 18.22 5.50
CA PRO A 123 -2.70 17.26 4.65
C PRO A 123 -3.71 16.46 5.47
N VAL A 124 -4.83 16.10 4.83
CA VAL A 124 -5.80 15.20 5.46
C VAL A 124 -5.15 13.82 5.61
N PRO A 125 -5.03 13.28 6.83
CA PRO A 125 -4.45 11.97 7.06
C PRO A 125 -5.21 10.87 6.32
N ILE A 126 -4.48 9.84 5.88
CA ILE A 126 -5.08 8.67 5.20
C ILE A 126 -5.99 7.92 6.17
N VAL A 127 -5.57 7.78 7.44
CA VAL A 127 -6.39 7.18 8.49
C VAL A 127 -6.94 8.26 9.40
N PRO A 128 -8.27 8.47 9.45
CA PRO A 128 -8.89 9.45 10.33
C PRO A 128 -8.78 9.03 11.80
N LYS A 129 -8.67 9.98 12.71
CA LYS A 129 -8.46 9.75 14.16
C LYS A 129 -9.41 8.71 14.76
N ARG A 130 -10.69 8.72 14.35
CA ARG A 130 -11.69 7.76 14.86
C ARG A 130 -11.39 6.29 14.48
N LEU A 131 -10.52 6.05 13.51
CA LEU A 131 -10.08 4.72 13.08
C LEU A 131 -8.68 4.36 13.60
N ILE A 132 -8.17 5.08 14.58
CA ILE A 132 -6.90 4.79 15.24
C ILE A 132 -7.18 4.30 16.66
N ARG A 133 -6.53 3.21 17.06
CA ARG A 133 -6.64 2.62 18.39
C ARG A 133 -5.26 2.42 18.99
N GLY A 134 -5.07 2.92 20.21
CA GLY A 134 -3.91 2.63 21.02
C GLY A 134 -4.07 1.34 21.80
N VAL A 135 -3.01 0.56 21.90
CA VAL A 135 -2.95 -0.66 22.70
C VAL A 135 -1.77 -0.56 23.67
N SER A 136 -2.01 -0.94 24.91
CA SER A 136 -0.98 -0.95 25.95
C SER A 136 0.06 -2.02 25.64
N GLU A 137 1.22 -1.58 25.23
CA GLU A 137 2.42 -2.35 24.96
C GLU A 137 3.63 -1.41 24.91
N ARG A 138 4.86 -1.91 25.09
CA ARG A 138 6.05 -1.12 24.88
C ARG A 138 7.26 -2.01 24.61
N VAL A 139 7.93 -1.78 23.53
CA VAL A 139 9.28 -2.24 23.24
C VAL A 139 10.22 -1.03 23.29
N ASP A 140 11.41 -1.17 23.86
CA ASP A 140 12.41 -0.11 23.94
C ASP A 140 13.38 -0.12 22.74
N CYS A 141 14.35 0.80 22.77
CA CYS A 141 15.33 0.96 21.70
C CYS A 141 16.33 -0.23 21.61
N PHE A 142 16.43 -1.07 22.62
CA PHE A 142 17.26 -2.27 22.63
C PHE A 142 16.48 -3.50 22.15
N GLY A 143 15.16 -3.40 22.00
CA GLY A 143 14.28 -4.50 21.63
C GLY A 143 13.72 -5.26 22.83
N GLU A 144 13.92 -4.76 24.05
CA GLU A 144 13.40 -5.37 25.26
C GLU A 144 11.94 -4.98 25.48
N VAL A 145 11.15 -5.93 25.98
CA VAL A 145 9.74 -5.69 26.30
C VAL A 145 9.64 -5.01 27.65
N VAL A 146 9.36 -3.71 27.65
CA VAL A 146 9.18 -2.89 28.86
C VAL A 146 7.75 -3.02 29.41
N VAL A 147 6.76 -3.04 28.50
CA VAL A 147 5.36 -3.29 28.84
C VAL A 147 4.87 -4.44 27.95
N PRO A 148 4.42 -5.55 28.56
CA PRO A 148 3.82 -6.65 27.81
C PRO A 148 2.60 -6.21 27.02
N LEU A 149 2.36 -6.86 25.86
CA LEU A 149 1.16 -6.61 25.04
C LEU A 149 -0.10 -6.96 25.84
N ASN A 150 -1.00 -6.00 25.94
CA ASN A 150 -2.35 -6.25 26.47
C ASN A 150 -3.24 -6.82 25.36
N GLU A 151 -3.27 -8.17 25.26
CA GLU A 151 -4.03 -8.86 24.21
C GLU A 151 -5.54 -8.57 24.28
N LYS A 152 -6.11 -8.43 25.47
CA LYS A 152 -7.54 -8.11 25.61
C LYS A 152 -7.87 -6.71 25.08
N GLU A 153 -6.98 -5.74 25.33
CA GLU A 153 -7.13 -4.40 24.78
C GLU A 153 -6.97 -4.42 23.26
N ALA A 154 -6.04 -5.22 22.73
CA ALA A 154 -5.85 -5.43 21.31
C ALA A 154 -7.09 -6.06 20.64
N GLU A 155 -7.68 -7.10 21.24
CA GLU A 155 -8.92 -7.70 20.73
C GLU A 155 -10.07 -6.70 20.71
N ASN A 156 -10.24 -5.90 21.76
CA ASN A 156 -11.26 -4.86 21.82
C ASN A 156 -11.05 -3.80 20.74
N ALA A 157 -9.80 -3.38 20.51
CA ALA A 157 -9.44 -2.45 19.45
C ALA A 157 -9.77 -3.01 18.06
N ILE A 158 -9.43 -4.28 17.79
CA ILE A 158 -9.75 -4.97 16.55
C ILE A 158 -11.27 -4.99 16.32
N ARG A 159 -12.05 -5.46 17.31
CA ARG A 159 -13.52 -5.53 17.21
C ARG A 159 -14.15 -4.16 16.99
N ALA A 160 -13.65 -3.13 17.67
CA ALA A 160 -14.13 -1.76 17.49
C ALA A 160 -13.85 -1.23 16.08
N LEU A 161 -12.68 -1.52 15.51
CA LEU A 161 -12.36 -1.15 14.11
C LEU A 161 -13.24 -1.90 13.12
N LEU A 162 -13.46 -3.21 13.32
CA LEU A 162 -14.34 -4.02 12.47
C LEU A 162 -15.78 -3.49 12.49
N ALA A 163 -16.29 -3.10 13.66
CA ALA A 163 -17.61 -2.49 13.81
C ALA A 163 -17.74 -1.15 13.06
N GLU A 164 -16.63 -0.42 12.91
CA GLU A 164 -16.55 0.79 12.07
C GLU A 164 -16.51 0.47 10.56
N GLY A 165 -16.50 -0.79 10.18
CA GLY A 165 -16.50 -1.23 8.78
C GLY A 165 -15.14 -1.02 8.08
N VAL A 166 -14.02 -1.19 8.78
CA VAL A 166 -12.70 -1.18 8.13
C VAL A 166 -12.50 -2.42 7.27
N GLN A 167 -11.86 -2.25 6.14
CA GLN A 167 -11.52 -3.31 5.18
C GLN A 167 -10.07 -3.79 5.35
N ALA A 168 -9.25 -2.99 6.02
CA ALA A 168 -7.88 -3.32 6.32
C ALA A 168 -7.47 -2.78 7.69
N ILE A 169 -6.53 -3.46 8.36
CA ILE A 169 -5.93 -3.01 9.62
C ILE A 169 -4.41 -2.94 9.42
N ALA A 170 -3.86 -1.75 9.63
CA ALA A 170 -2.43 -1.52 9.76
C ALA A 170 -2.02 -1.58 11.24
N ILE A 171 -0.90 -2.23 11.52
CA ILE A 171 -0.35 -2.34 12.88
C ILE A 171 1.04 -1.69 12.86
N CYS A 172 1.24 -0.69 13.73
CA CYS A 172 2.51 0.00 13.83
C CYS A 172 2.81 0.34 15.30
N PHE A 173 3.69 -0.43 15.93
CA PHE A 173 4.10 -0.19 17.30
C PHE A 173 5.48 0.46 17.38
N LEU A 174 5.73 1.14 18.47
CA LEU A 174 7.04 1.73 18.74
C LEU A 174 8.12 0.65 18.84
N TRP A 175 9.27 0.90 18.20
CA TRP A 175 10.43 0.01 18.18
C TRP A 175 10.20 -1.42 17.69
N SER A 176 9.06 -1.66 17.02
CA SER A 176 8.74 -3.00 16.47
C SER A 176 9.78 -3.53 15.46
N PHE A 177 10.50 -2.64 14.77
CA PHE A 177 11.59 -3.03 13.88
C PHE A 177 12.79 -3.65 14.63
N ARG A 178 12.91 -3.44 15.96
CA ARG A 178 13.87 -4.11 16.83
C ARG A 178 13.32 -5.43 17.37
N ASN A 179 12.02 -5.45 17.70
CA ASN A 179 11.36 -6.64 18.20
C ASN A 179 9.91 -6.67 17.69
N PRO A 180 9.62 -7.47 16.66
CA PRO A 180 8.33 -7.49 16.00
C PRO A 180 7.24 -8.28 16.73
N LYS A 181 7.56 -8.94 17.86
CA LYS A 181 6.68 -9.92 18.51
C LYS A 181 5.26 -9.38 18.77
N HIS A 182 5.13 -8.14 19.22
CA HIS A 182 3.82 -7.55 19.52
C HIS A 182 3.00 -7.29 18.25
N GLU A 183 3.61 -6.76 17.16
CA GLU A 183 2.89 -6.58 15.88
C GLU A 183 2.44 -7.93 15.31
N LEU A 184 3.33 -8.91 15.29
CA LEU A 184 3.03 -10.25 14.79
C LEU A 184 1.92 -10.92 15.60
N ARG A 185 1.95 -10.76 16.94
CA ARG A 185 0.88 -11.29 17.80
C ARG A 185 -0.48 -10.63 17.53
N VAL A 186 -0.51 -9.30 17.38
CA VAL A 186 -1.76 -8.59 17.04
C VAL A 186 -2.25 -8.98 15.64
N ARG A 187 -1.36 -9.19 14.67
CA ARG A 187 -1.72 -9.73 13.34
C ARG A 187 -2.42 -11.09 13.47
N ASP A 188 -1.89 -11.98 14.30
CA ASP A 188 -2.49 -13.31 14.50
C ASP A 188 -3.86 -13.20 15.18
N LEU A 189 -4.03 -12.25 16.13
CA LEU A 189 -5.34 -11.95 16.72
C LEU A 189 -6.33 -11.43 15.66
N VAL A 190 -5.92 -10.51 14.78
CA VAL A 190 -6.79 -10.05 13.67
C VAL A 190 -7.25 -11.23 12.83
N LYS A 191 -6.31 -12.09 12.39
CA LYS A 191 -6.63 -13.26 11.55
C LYS A 191 -7.54 -14.27 12.24
N SER A 192 -7.44 -14.39 13.57
CA SER A 192 -8.32 -15.27 14.37
C SER A 192 -9.74 -14.72 14.50
N ILE A 193 -9.89 -13.39 14.52
CA ILE A 193 -11.18 -12.70 14.69
C ILE A 193 -11.89 -12.51 13.35
N SER A 194 -11.14 -12.18 12.28
CA SER A 194 -11.68 -11.96 10.95
C SER A 194 -10.72 -12.48 9.88
N LYS A 195 -11.22 -13.33 8.98
CA LYS A 195 -10.46 -13.86 7.84
C LYS A 195 -10.49 -12.94 6.63
N ASP A 196 -11.49 -12.07 6.54
CA ASP A 196 -11.76 -11.25 5.34
C ASP A 196 -11.03 -9.90 5.38
N VAL A 197 -10.59 -9.46 6.57
CA VAL A 197 -9.88 -8.19 6.73
C VAL A 197 -8.41 -8.36 6.38
N PHE A 198 -7.94 -7.52 5.46
CA PHE A 198 -6.51 -7.45 5.16
C PHE A 198 -5.74 -6.88 6.36
N VAL A 199 -4.63 -7.48 6.72
CA VAL A 199 -3.79 -7.02 7.83
C VAL A 199 -2.34 -6.90 7.41
N THR A 200 -1.72 -5.79 7.78
CA THR A 200 -0.29 -5.53 7.53
C THR A 200 0.38 -5.03 8.80
N CYS A 201 1.63 -5.42 8.98
CA CYS A 201 2.50 -4.93 10.04
C CYS A 201 3.53 -3.96 9.47
N SER A 202 3.88 -2.92 10.22
CA SER A 202 4.88 -1.95 9.79
C SER A 202 6.25 -2.62 9.54
N VAL A 203 6.56 -3.68 10.28
CA VAL A 203 7.80 -4.44 10.14
C VAL A 203 7.90 -5.22 8.83
N ASP A 204 6.78 -5.62 8.24
CA ASP A 204 6.76 -6.33 6.96
C ASP A 204 7.00 -5.38 5.77
N ILE A 205 6.68 -4.08 5.94
CA ILE A 205 6.74 -3.09 4.87
C ILE A 205 8.00 -2.23 4.96
N ALA A 206 8.32 -1.70 6.15
CA ALA A 206 9.43 -0.78 6.35
C ALA A 206 10.07 -0.95 7.74
N PRO A 207 10.86 -2.01 7.97
CA PRO A 207 11.49 -2.27 9.26
C PRO A 207 12.67 -1.31 9.51
N LYS A 208 12.39 -0.02 9.63
CA LYS A 208 13.38 1.03 9.82
C LYS A 208 13.05 1.93 11.01
N TRP A 209 14.05 2.67 11.44
CA TRP A 209 13.90 3.67 12.50
C TRP A 209 12.93 4.78 12.09
N GLY A 210 12.16 5.30 13.06
CA GLY A 210 11.22 6.40 12.91
C GLY A 210 9.77 5.93 12.82
N GLU A 211 8.99 6.21 13.85
CA GLU A 211 7.57 5.80 13.94
C GLU A 211 6.71 6.49 12.89
N TYR A 212 6.91 7.78 12.70
CA TYR A 212 6.16 8.54 11.70
C TYR A 212 6.41 8.04 10.27
N GLU A 213 7.62 7.59 9.97
CA GLU A 213 8.00 7.06 8.66
C GLU A 213 7.44 5.66 8.40
N ARG A 214 7.04 4.95 9.46
CA ARG A 214 6.47 3.60 9.34
C ARG A 214 4.96 3.59 9.32
N VAL A 215 4.33 4.57 9.97
CA VAL A 215 2.88 4.78 9.95
C VAL A 215 2.47 5.37 8.61
#